data_0fa49e180ef747ab9632d415160d46b7
#
_entry.id   0fa49e180ef747ab9632d415160d46b7
#
_cell.length_a   1.000
_cell.length_b   1.000
_cell.length_c   1.000
_cell.angle_alpha   90.00
_cell.angle_beta   90.00
_cell.angle_gamma   90.00
#
_symmetry.space_group_name_H-M   'P 1'
#
loop_
_entity.id
_entity.type
_entity.pdbx_description
1 polymer ?
#
loop_
_entity_poly.entity_id
_entity_poly.type
_entity_poly.pdbx_seq_one_letter_code
_entity_poly.pdbx_strand_id
1 'polypeptide(L)'
;RFFNVYGPLQAAGHAYAAVIPAFVDAALAGRPLPIQGDGHQTRDFTFVDSVTDLLTRAATQGVTSEMPVNLAFGSRRSLLDVIDELETIVGPVRREFGPPRVGDVRDSQADNARLLTLFPGVEPTPFEQGLRATVEWFQSG
;
A
#
# COMPACT_ATOMS: atom_id res chain seq x y z
N ARG A 1 -13.57 -0.05 6.32
CA ARG A 1 -12.30 -0.56 6.89
C ARG A 1 -11.23 -0.41 5.82
N PHE A 2 -10.09 0.17 6.18
CA PHE A 2 -8.95 0.35 5.27
C PHE A 2 -7.96 -0.82 5.38
N PHE A 3 -7.33 -1.16 4.24
CA PHE A 3 -6.29 -2.17 4.13
C PHE A 3 -5.04 -1.53 3.52
N ASN A 4 -3.92 -1.60 4.23
CA ASN A 4 -2.59 -1.16 3.80
C ASN A 4 -2.59 0.03 2.82
N VAL A 5 -3.30 1.11 3.22
CA VAL A 5 -3.33 2.35 2.43
C VAL A 5 -1.95 2.98 2.41
N TYR A 6 -1.51 3.42 1.24
CA TYR A 6 -0.22 4.08 1.05
C TYR A 6 -0.36 5.29 0.12
N GLY A 7 0.62 6.19 0.17
CA GLY A 7 0.64 7.35 -0.70
C GLY A 7 1.41 8.53 -0.10
N PRO A 8 1.36 9.69 -0.77
CA PRO A 8 1.89 10.95 -0.27
C PRO A 8 1.39 11.29 1.15
N LEU A 9 2.16 12.10 1.88
CA LEU A 9 1.90 12.55 3.25
C LEU A 9 2.01 11.46 4.33
N GLN A 10 2.36 10.23 3.98
CA GLN A 10 2.54 9.16 4.95
C GLN A 10 3.98 9.16 5.52
N ALA A 11 4.10 9.36 6.82
CA ALA A 11 5.41 9.44 7.47
C ALA A 11 6.15 8.09 7.48
N ALA A 12 7.47 8.12 7.20
CA ALA A 12 8.35 6.96 7.22
C ALA A 12 9.11 6.77 8.55
N GLY A 13 9.30 7.82 9.31
CA GLY A 13 10.31 7.93 10.39
C GLY A 13 9.90 7.43 11.78
N HIS A 14 8.97 6.47 11.93
CA HIS A 14 8.58 5.97 13.25
C HIS A 14 8.53 4.44 13.32
N ALA A 15 8.60 3.89 14.54
CA ALA A 15 8.68 2.43 14.78
C ALA A 15 7.53 1.60 14.19
N TYR A 16 6.41 2.22 13.86
CA TYR A 16 5.24 1.60 13.24
C TYR A 16 4.98 2.13 11.83
N ALA A 17 6.01 2.69 11.16
CA ALA A 17 5.87 3.13 9.79
C ALA A 17 5.37 1.99 8.90
N ALA A 18 4.45 2.31 7.99
CA ALA A 18 3.99 1.36 6.99
C ALA A 18 5.15 1.00 6.05
N VAL A 19 5.11 -0.20 5.49
CA VAL A 19 6.23 -0.77 4.72
C VAL A 19 6.61 0.07 3.49
N ILE A 20 5.63 0.58 2.74
CA ILE A 20 5.91 1.36 1.51
C ILE A 20 6.65 2.66 1.82
N PRO A 21 6.18 3.56 2.72
CA PRO A 21 6.97 4.74 3.06
C PRO A 21 8.34 4.42 3.66
N ALA A 22 8.47 3.35 4.46
CA ALA A 22 9.75 2.93 5.00
C ALA A 22 10.73 2.48 3.89
N PHE A 23 10.25 1.75 2.88
CA PHE A 23 11.06 1.32 1.75
C PHE A 23 11.47 2.50 0.85
N VAL A 24 10.52 3.39 0.54
CA VAL A 24 10.80 4.58 -0.28
C VAL A 24 11.85 5.47 0.40
N ASP A 25 11.67 5.80 1.68
CA ASP A 25 12.62 6.61 2.44
C ASP A 25 14.01 5.96 2.52
N ALA A 26 14.09 4.66 2.79
CA ALA A 26 15.37 3.94 2.82
C ALA A 26 16.04 3.93 1.44
N ALA A 27 15.28 3.68 0.37
CA ALA A 27 15.81 3.65 -0.99
C ALA A 27 16.38 5.01 -1.41
N LEU A 28 15.63 6.08 -1.21
CA LEU A 28 16.06 7.44 -1.55
C LEU A 28 17.26 7.91 -0.73
N ALA A 29 17.37 7.47 0.51
CA ALA A 29 18.52 7.74 1.38
C ALA A 29 19.73 6.82 1.11
N GLY A 30 19.67 5.89 0.14
CA GLY A 30 20.71 4.91 -0.14
C GLY A 30 20.97 3.91 0.99
N ARG A 31 20.00 3.74 1.91
CA ARG A 31 20.05 2.77 3.00
C ARG A 31 19.48 1.41 2.57
N PRO A 32 19.91 0.29 3.17
CA PRO A 32 19.26 -0.99 2.93
C PRO A 32 17.78 -0.95 3.31
N LEU A 33 16.93 -1.63 2.50
CA LEU A 33 15.52 -1.79 2.79
C LEU A 33 15.33 -2.84 3.90
N PRO A 34 14.69 -2.48 5.03
CA PRO A 34 14.52 -3.41 6.15
C PRO A 34 13.37 -4.38 5.89
N ILE A 35 13.69 -5.61 5.53
CA ILE A 35 12.70 -6.67 5.24
C ILE A 35 12.56 -7.55 6.49
N GLN A 36 11.37 -7.59 7.07
CA GLN A 36 11.07 -8.49 8.19
C GLN A 36 10.71 -9.87 7.65
N GLY A 37 11.42 -10.92 8.10
CA GLY A 37 11.25 -12.29 7.59
C GLY A 37 11.83 -12.50 6.20
N ASP A 38 11.18 -13.32 5.38
CA ASP A 38 11.64 -13.73 4.04
C ASP A 38 11.15 -12.83 2.90
N GLY A 39 10.31 -11.84 3.20
CA GLY A 39 9.75 -10.91 2.21
C GLY A 39 8.59 -11.47 1.37
N HIS A 40 8.21 -12.73 1.55
CA HIS A 40 7.10 -13.36 0.82
C HIS A 40 5.71 -13.10 1.44
N GLN A 41 5.64 -12.43 2.60
CA GLN A 41 4.36 -12.05 3.18
C GLN A 41 3.61 -11.09 2.26
N THR A 42 2.31 -11.36 2.05
CA THR A 42 1.48 -10.60 1.10
C THR A 42 0.56 -9.61 1.79
N ARG A 43 0.29 -8.50 1.10
CA ARG A 43 -0.65 -7.47 1.56
C ARG A 43 -1.52 -6.99 0.41
N ASP A 44 -2.71 -6.52 0.78
CA ASP A 44 -3.64 -5.85 -0.12
C ASP A 44 -3.38 -4.34 -0.03
N PHE A 45 -2.55 -3.83 -0.93
CA PHE A 45 -2.16 -2.42 -0.96
C PHE A 45 -3.19 -1.60 -1.72
N THR A 46 -3.59 -0.47 -1.14
CA THR A 46 -4.54 0.47 -1.75
C THR A 46 -3.93 1.87 -1.79
N PHE A 47 -3.81 2.46 -2.97
CA PHE A 47 -3.33 3.84 -3.10
C PHE A 47 -4.36 4.83 -2.56
N VAL A 48 -3.89 5.89 -1.91
CA VAL A 48 -4.73 6.86 -1.19
C VAL A 48 -5.77 7.52 -2.09
N ASP A 49 -5.48 7.80 -3.37
CA ASP A 49 -6.43 8.42 -4.27
C ASP A 49 -7.65 7.52 -4.53
N SER A 50 -7.46 6.19 -4.58
CA SER A 50 -8.58 5.26 -4.68
C SER A 50 -9.49 5.32 -3.45
N VAL A 51 -8.91 5.58 -2.27
CA VAL A 51 -9.68 5.78 -1.03
C VAL A 51 -10.47 7.08 -1.10
N THR A 52 -9.81 8.18 -1.46
CA THR A 52 -10.45 9.51 -1.51
C THR A 52 -11.53 9.59 -2.58
N ASP A 53 -11.32 8.96 -3.76
CA ASP A 53 -12.33 8.86 -4.81
C ASP A 53 -13.58 8.11 -4.31
N LEU A 54 -13.40 6.94 -3.69
CA LEU A 54 -14.53 6.16 -3.15
C LEU A 54 -15.29 6.91 -2.05
N LEU A 55 -14.58 7.59 -1.14
CA LEU A 55 -15.23 8.38 -0.09
C LEU A 55 -16.00 9.56 -0.69
N THR A 56 -15.43 10.21 -1.70
CA THR A 56 -16.08 11.30 -2.43
C THR A 56 -17.34 10.81 -3.14
N ARG A 57 -17.27 9.68 -3.86
CA ARG A 57 -18.42 9.05 -4.52
C ARG A 57 -19.50 8.67 -3.50
N ALA A 58 -19.11 8.06 -2.37
CA ALA A 58 -20.05 7.71 -1.32
C ALA A 58 -20.83 8.93 -0.82
N ALA A 59 -20.12 10.04 -0.56
CA ALA A 59 -20.72 11.27 -0.06
C ALA A 59 -21.62 11.94 -1.11
N THR A 60 -21.14 12.07 -2.36
CA THR A 60 -21.86 12.79 -3.43
C THR A 60 -23.04 12.01 -4.00
N GLN A 61 -22.98 10.68 -4.00
CA GLN A 61 -24.05 9.81 -4.51
C GLN A 61 -24.98 9.30 -3.39
N GLY A 62 -24.72 9.66 -2.13
CA GLY A 62 -25.54 9.21 -0.99
C GLY A 62 -25.48 7.71 -0.75
N VAL A 63 -24.36 7.05 -1.10
CA VAL A 63 -24.20 5.60 -0.89
C VAL A 63 -24.01 5.31 0.59
N THR A 64 -24.87 4.48 1.15
CA THR A 64 -24.84 4.05 2.56
C THR A 64 -24.72 2.55 2.70
N SER A 65 -24.21 2.09 3.83
CA SER A 65 -24.15 0.67 4.18
C SER A 65 -24.31 0.50 5.68
N GLU A 66 -25.22 -0.39 6.10
CA GLU A 66 -25.40 -0.74 7.52
C GLU A 66 -24.23 -1.57 8.05
N MET A 67 -23.48 -2.24 7.17
CA MET A 67 -22.36 -3.09 7.54
C MET A 67 -21.03 -2.44 7.09
N PRO A 68 -19.94 -2.68 7.83
CA PRO A 68 -18.63 -2.20 7.42
C PRO A 68 -18.25 -2.70 6.02
N VAL A 69 -17.68 -1.79 5.21
CA VAL A 69 -17.19 -2.07 3.87
C VAL A 69 -15.66 -2.12 3.91
N ASN A 70 -15.06 -3.19 3.40
CA ASN A 70 -13.62 -3.26 3.20
C ASN A 70 -13.25 -2.41 1.98
N LEU A 71 -12.48 -1.36 2.21
CA LEU A 71 -11.99 -0.48 1.18
C LEU A 71 -10.63 -0.99 0.74
N ALA A 72 -10.65 -1.96 -0.14
CA ALA A 72 -9.51 -2.62 -0.73
C ALA A 72 -9.95 -3.33 -2.02
N PHE A 73 -9.02 -3.60 -2.91
CA PHE A 73 -9.34 -4.09 -4.25
C PHE A 73 -8.94 -5.54 -4.51
N GLY A 74 -8.56 -6.27 -3.44
CA GLY A 74 -8.20 -7.67 -3.53
C GLY A 74 -6.81 -7.90 -4.13
N SER A 75 -5.95 -6.88 -4.15
CA SER A 75 -4.57 -7.04 -4.59
C SER A 75 -3.82 -7.97 -3.62
N ARG A 76 -2.91 -8.77 -4.17
CA ARG A 76 -2.06 -9.64 -3.37
C ARG A 76 -0.63 -9.50 -3.84
N ARG A 77 0.12 -8.60 -3.19
CA ARG A 77 1.52 -8.36 -3.50
C ARG A 77 2.40 -8.70 -2.30
N SER A 78 3.49 -9.42 -2.54
CA SER A 78 4.52 -9.68 -1.54
C SER A 78 5.37 -8.43 -1.31
N LEU A 79 6.15 -8.39 -0.23
CA LEU A 79 7.12 -7.31 -0.04
C LEU A 79 8.20 -7.33 -1.12
N LEU A 80 8.56 -8.51 -1.64
CA LEU A 80 9.51 -8.62 -2.74
C LEU A 80 8.95 -8.01 -4.02
N ASP A 81 7.66 -8.24 -4.36
CA ASP A 81 7.01 -7.58 -5.51
C ASP A 81 7.02 -6.05 -5.39
N VAL A 82 6.81 -5.53 -4.16
CA VAL A 82 6.92 -4.08 -3.90
C VAL A 82 8.32 -3.56 -4.15
N ILE A 83 9.35 -4.31 -3.73
CA ILE A 83 10.74 -3.91 -3.90
C ILE A 83 11.12 -3.97 -5.39
N ASP A 84 10.75 -5.03 -6.09
CA ASP A 84 11.03 -5.18 -7.52
C ASP A 84 10.40 -4.03 -8.32
N GLU A 85 9.16 -3.63 -7.98
CA GLU A 85 8.53 -2.46 -8.59
C GLU A 85 9.25 -1.15 -8.21
N LEU A 86 9.66 -0.99 -6.96
CA LEU A 86 10.40 0.19 -6.51
C LEU A 86 11.73 0.33 -7.25
N GLU A 87 12.44 -0.77 -7.50
CA GLU A 87 13.69 -0.81 -8.28
C GLU A 87 13.51 -0.31 -9.72
N THR A 88 12.32 -0.48 -10.32
CA THR A 88 12.02 0.08 -11.66
C THR A 88 11.97 1.61 -11.66
N ILE A 89 11.72 2.23 -10.50
CA ILE A 89 11.56 3.68 -10.35
C ILE A 89 12.86 4.35 -9.90
N VAL A 90 13.53 3.77 -8.87
CA VAL A 90 14.69 4.39 -8.22
C VAL A 90 16.03 3.73 -8.58
N GLY A 91 16.01 2.63 -9.34
CA GLY A 91 17.18 1.80 -9.60
C GLY A 91 17.42 0.75 -8.51
N PRO A 92 18.50 -0.06 -8.63
CA PRO A 92 18.79 -1.16 -7.71
C PRO A 92 18.94 -0.71 -6.27
N VAL A 93 18.34 -1.47 -5.33
CA VAL A 93 18.40 -1.22 -3.89
C VAL A 93 19.06 -2.34 -3.14
N ARG A 94 19.65 -2.03 -1.97
CA ARG A 94 20.16 -3.06 -1.06
C ARG A 94 19.02 -3.59 -0.19
N ARG A 95 19.00 -4.90 0.05
CA ARG A 95 17.97 -5.59 0.84
C ARG A 95 18.63 -6.11 2.14
N GLU A 96 18.01 -5.84 3.29
CA GLU A 96 18.47 -6.35 4.59
C GLU A 96 17.34 -7.12 5.26
N PHE A 97 17.54 -8.43 5.42
CA PHE A 97 16.56 -9.34 5.99
C PHE A 97 16.76 -9.46 7.49
N GLY A 98 15.73 -9.12 8.24
CA GLY A 98 15.67 -9.25 9.69
C GLY A 98 14.80 -10.45 10.13
N PRO A 99 14.68 -10.69 11.45
CA PRO A 99 13.82 -11.73 11.97
C PRO A 99 12.34 -11.44 11.63
N PRO A 100 11.51 -12.49 11.48
CA PRO A 100 10.06 -12.31 11.30
C PRO A 100 9.47 -11.52 12.46
N ARG A 101 8.55 -10.61 12.15
CA ARG A 101 7.84 -9.85 13.17
C ARG A 101 6.84 -10.75 13.90
N VAL A 102 6.90 -10.77 15.22
CA VAL A 102 5.97 -11.57 16.05
C VAL A 102 4.54 -11.08 15.83
N GLY A 103 3.64 -12.00 15.48
CA GLY A 103 2.22 -11.70 15.22
C GLY A 103 1.94 -11.15 13.81
N ASP A 104 2.94 -11.10 12.92
CA ASP A 104 2.70 -10.69 11.54
C ASP A 104 1.89 -11.75 10.78
N VAL A 105 0.88 -11.29 10.04
CA VAL A 105 0.05 -12.16 9.20
C VAL A 105 0.77 -12.43 7.89
N ARG A 106 0.96 -13.71 7.54
CA ARG A 106 1.68 -14.06 6.31
C ARG A 106 0.94 -13.61 5.06
N ASP A 107 -0.35 -13.89 4.98
CA ASP A 107 -1.19 -13.52 3.84
C ASP A 107 -2.37 -12.66 4.30
N SER A 108 -2.49 -11.47 3.74
CA SER A 108 -3.57 -10.54 4.02
C SER A 108 -4.18 -10.04 2.72
N GLN A 109 -5.43 -10.44 2.48
CA GLN A 109 -6.23 -10.01 1.33
C GLN A 109 -7.64 -9.70 1.80
N ALA A 110 -8.24 -8.62 1.34
CA ALA A 110 -9.60 -8.26 1.69
C ALA A 110 -10.63 -9.02 0.84
N ASP A 111 -11.73 -9.39 1.45
CA ASP A 111 -12.98 -9.63 0.71
C ASP A 111 -13.60 -8.27 0.37
N ASN A 112 -13.63 -7.94 -0.92
CA ASN A 112 -14.13 -6.68 -1.45
C ASN A 112 -15.50 -6.80 -2.14
N ALA A 113 -16.19 -7.92 -2.04
CA ALA A 113 -17.46 -8.17 -2.75
C ALA A 113 -18.50 -7.07 -2.45
N ARG A 114 -18.60 -6.63 -1.20
CA ARG A 114 -19.51 -5.54 -0.82
C ARG A 114 -19.13 -4.19 -1.46
N LEU A 115 -17.84 -3.88 -1.51
CA LEU A 115 -17.34 -2.67 -2.17
C LEU A 115 -17.78 -2.65 -3.64
N LEU A 116 -17.55 -3.74 -4.36
CA LEU A 116 -17.89 -3.85 -5.79
C LEU A 116 -19.42 -3.83 -6.03
N THR A 117 -20.22 -4.31 -5.06
CA THR A 117 -21.68 -4.20 -5.12
C THR A 117 -22.15 -2.76 -4.96
N LEU A 118 -21.55 -2.00 -4.03
CA LEU A 118 -21.92 -0.61 -3.76
C LEU A 118 -21.39 0.36 -4.82
N PHE A 119 -20.25 0.04 -5.43
CA PHE A 119 -19.59 0.85 -6.45
C PHE A 119 -19.28 0.01 -7.70
N PRO A 120 -20.28 -0.34 -8.51
CA PRO A 120 -20.05 -1.11 -9.72
C PRO A 120 -19.10 -0.41 -10.68
N GLY A 121 -18.14 -1.14 -11.23
CA GLY A 121 -17.17 -0.62 -12.18
C GLY A 121 -16.09 0.31 -11.58
N VAL A 122 -15.96 0.37 -10.25
CA VAL A 122 -14.83 1.07 -9.64
C VAL A 122 -13.53 0.29 -9.89
N GLU A 123 -12.51 1.00 -10.33
CA GLU A 123 -11.17 0.46 -10.51
C GLU A 123 -10.19 1.20 -9.59
N PRO A 124 -9.21 0.51 -9.01
CA PRO A 124 -8.16 1.15 -8.23
C PRO A 124 -7.16 1.86 -9.13
N THR A 125 -6.50 2.87 -8.59
CA THR A 125 -5.25 3.35 -9.18
C THR A 125 -4.26 2.19 -9.27
N PRO A 126 -3.64 1.94 -10.44
CA PRO A 126 -2.63 0.91 -10.60
C PRO A 126 -1.50 1.06 -9.58
N PHE A 127 -1.01 -0.06 -9.04
CA PHE A 127 0.00 -0.05 -7.98
C PHE A 127 1.27 0.71 -8.40
N GLU A 128 1.72 0.48 -9.63
CA GLU A 128 2.91 1.09 -10.24
C GLU A 128 2.77 2.62 -10.30
N GLN A 129 1.59 3.11 -10.65
CA GLN A 129 1.29 4.55 -10.70
C GLN A 129 1.29 5.15 -9.29
N GLY A 130 0.62 4.50 -8.33
CA GLY A 130 0.57 4.96 -6.94
C GLY A 130 1.94 4.94 -6.27
N LEU A 131 2.77 3.91 -6.54
CA LEU A 131 4.13 3.83 -6.01
C LEU A 131 5.00 4.95 -6.58
N ARG A 132 4.93 5.22 -7.88
CA ARG A 132 5.65 6.33 -8.53
C ARG A 132 5.27 7.68 -7.93
N ALA A 133 3.99 7.97 -7.80
CA ALA A 133 3.51 9.21 -7.16
C ALA A 133 4.00 9.34 -5.71
N THR A 134 4.07 8.23 -4.98
CA THR A 134 4.61 8.22 -3.62
C THR A 134 6.11 8.55 -3.61
N VAL A 135 6.91 7.95 -4.50
CA VAL A 135 8.35 8.23 -4.63
C VAL A 135 8.58 9.69 -4.99
N GLU A 136 7.86 10.22 -5.99
CA GLU A 136 7.97 11.61 -6.43
C GLU A 136 7.67 12.60 -5.28
N TRP A 137 6.67 12.29 -4.46
CA TRP A 137 6.37 13.10 -3.28
C TRP A 137 7.52 13.10 -2.27
N PHE A 138 8.11 11.95 -1.97
CA PHE A 138 9.26 11.86 -1.06
C PHE A 138 10.51 12.58 -1.61
N GLN A 139 10.66 12.68 -2.93
CA GLN A 139 11.77 13.43 -3.57
C GLN A 139 11.56 14.93 -3.54
N SER A 140 10.32 15.41 -3.42
CA SER A 140 9.99 16.84 -3.45
C SER A 140 10.00 17.53 -2.09
N GLY A 141 10.07 16.80 -1.01
CA GLY A 141 10.06 17.29 0.38
C GLY A 141 11.39 17.10 1.05
#